data_8bf774d58269450423027ef77db49e35
#
_entry.id   8bf774d58269450423027ef77db49e35
#
_cell.length_a   1.000
_cell.length_b   1.000
_cell.length_c   1.000
_cell.angle_alpha   90.00
_cell.angle_beta   90.00
_cell.angle_gamma   90.00
#
_symmetry.space_group_name_H-M   'P 1'
#
loop_
_entity.id
_entity.type
_entity.pdbx_description
1 polymer ?
#
loop_
_entity_poly.entity_id
_entity_poly.type
_entity_poly.pdbx_seq_one_letter_code
_entity_poly.pdbx_strand_id
1 'polypeptide(L)'
;MKTKMKFVIFSVVFMTIAFLAGEAAAQKLDRIIKRDYQIVEGSITKVTETAVEFTYPNETVVNQVAIVHVARIEFASGRVQTFEATPESAPAPAQATAGVTAATAGSQTATIQQNMIAILPVPFIETDNMASSEEMSKFAQNDVYNKIIAKSANIFPLTVQDIRTTNSLLRKAGIDYKNVEDTPIEDLIAILGVDHIMAAKVSYTMKENQSTSTYGSGQTKYDNNKTKGSGYSTTNTNTLKYYYYHVYLDIYKNNTKIYSQNRKPAFAVQDSWVDAMAHLLKNTPIYTK
;
A
#
# COMPACT_ATOMS: atom_id res chain seq x y z
N MET A 1 -41.09 -41.32 -39.36
CA MET A 1 -41.11 -39.87 -39.37
C MET A 1 -41.10 -39.19 -37.98
N LYS A 2 -41.55 -39.85 -36.92
CA LYS A 2 -41.64 -39.30 -35.56
C LYS A 2 -40.27 -39.16 -34.80
N THR A 3 -39.28 -39.96 -35.14
CA THR A 3 -37.99 -40.00 -34.48
C THR A 3 -37.04 -38.83 -34.87
N LYS A 4 -37.10 -38.38 -36.13
CA LYS A 4 -36.29 -37.26 -36.61
C LYS A 4 -36.75 -35.91 -36.09
N MET A 5 -38.02 -35.75 -35.77
CA MET A 5 -38.58 -34.51 -35.23
C MET A 5 -38.19 -34.27 -33.77
N LYS A 6 -38.03 -35.37 -32.97
CA LYS A 6 -37.56 -35.24 -31.57
C LYS A 6 -36.10 -34.80 -31.47
N PHE A 7 -35.27 -35.21 -32.41
CA PHE A 7 -33.84 -34.83 -32.41
C PHE A 7 -33.63 -33.36 -32.81
N VAL A 8 -34.45 -32.83 -33.69
CA VAL A 8 -34.38 -31.41 -34.08
C VAL A 8 -34.84 -30.50 -32.97
N ILE A 9 -35.88 -30.88 -32.23
CA ILE A 9 -36.37 -30.10 -31.07
C ILE A 9 -35.35 -30.11 -29.92
N PHE A 10 -34.69 -31.24 -29.70
CA PHE A 10 -33.62 -31.30 -28.65
C PHE A 10 -32.40 -30.48 -29.03
N SER A 11 -32.02 -30.42 -30.30
CA SER A 11 -30.91 -29.60 -30.78
C SER A 11 -31.20 -28.11 -30.72
N VAL A 12 -32.43 -27.67 -30.97
CA VAL A 12 -32.85 -26.27 -30.88
C VAL A 12 -32.91 -25.81 -29.43
N VAL A 13 -33.40 -26.66 -28.51
CA VAL A 13 -33.45 -26.35 -27.07
C VAL A 13 -32.04 -26.27 -26.48
N PHE A 14 -31.10 -27.12 -26.90
CA PHE A 14 -29.70 -27.07 -26.47
C PHE A 14 -28.97 -25.84 -26.99
N MET A 15 -29.29 -25.38 -28.20
CA MET A 15 -28.68 -24.19 -28.81
C MET A 15 -29.20 -22.89 -28.19
N THR A 16 -30.44 -22.86 -27.69
CA THR A 16 -30.99 -21.68 -26.98
C THR A 16 -30.46 -21.56 -25.55
N ILE A 17 -30.08 -22.65 -24.87
CA ILE A 17 -29.47 -22.62 -23.55
C ILE A 17 -28.01 -22.13 -23.61
N ALA A 18 -27.29 -22.41 -24.70
CA ALA A 18 -25.91 -21.93 -24.88
C ALA A 18 -25.80 -20.41 -25.13
N PHE A 19 -26.90 -19.76 -25.55
CA PHE A 19 -26.90 -18.30 -25.79
C PHE A 19 -27.23 -17.48 -24.52
N LEU A 20 -27.61 -18.11 -23.39
CA LEU A 20 -27.88 -17.48 -22.11
C LEU A 20 -26.68 -17.53 -21.14
N ALA A 21 -25.55 -18.08 -21.56
CA ALA A 21 -24.29 -17.85 -20.90
C ALA A 21 -23.82 -16.42 -21.24
N GLY A 22 -24.59 -15.43 -20.78
CA GLY A 22 -24.21 -14.03 -20.84
C GLY A 22 -22.85 -13.89 -20.16
N GLU A 23 -21.93 -13.28 -20.85
CA GLU A 23 -20.64 -12.85 -20.31
C GLU A 23 -20.91 -12.16 -18.98
N ALA A 24 -20.58 -12.80 -17.88
CA ALA A 24 -20.40 -12.12 -16.61
C ALA A 24 -19.15 -11.25 -16.80
N ALA A 25 -19.32 -10.11 -17.47
CA ALA A 25 -18.33 -9.07 -17.49
C ALA A 25 -18.03 -8.77 -16.02
N ALA A 26 -16.84 -9.09 -15.55
CA ALA A 26 -16.39 -8.76 -14.22
C ALA A 26 -16.61 -7.25 -14.07
N GLN A 27 -17.63 -6.87 -13.32
CA GLN A 27 -18.02 -5.48 -13.14
C GLN A 27 -16.85 -4.81 -12.41
N LYS A 28 -16.12 -3.98 -13.14
CA LYS A 28 -15.02 -3.21 -12.58
C LYS A 28 -15.63 -2.25 -11.54
N LEU A 29 -15.22 -2.39 -10.28
CA LEU A 29 -15.71 -1.58 -9.18
C LEU A 29 -14.91 -0.28 -9.08
N ASP A 30 -15.54 0.73 -8.50
CA ASP A 30 -14.84 1.94 -8.07
C ASP A 30 -14.00 1.62 -6.84
N ARG A 31 -12.89 2.34 -6.68
CA ARG A 31 -11.98 2.18 -5.54
C ARG A 31 -11.80 3.52 -4.84
N ILE A 32 -12.11 3.55 -3.56
CA ILE A 32 -11.85 4.69 -2.68
C ILE A 32 -10.58 4.38 -1.90
N ILE A 33 -9.51 5.11 -2.18
CA ILE A 33 -8.25 5.01 -1.46
C ILE A 33 -8.25 6.06 -0.37
N LYS A 34 -8.30 5.62 0.88
CA LYS A 34 -8.26 6.48 2.04
C LYS A 34 -6.84 6.96 2.35
N ARG A 35 -6.71 8.00 3.15
CA ARG A 35 -5.42 8.53 3.60
C ARG A 35 -4.66 7.60 4.55
N ASP A 36 -5.38 6.67 5.20
CA ASP A 36 -4.82 5.58 6.02
C ASP A 36 -4.47 4.34 5.17
N TYR A 37 -4.49 4.50 3.83
CA TYR A 37 -4.21 3.47 2.82
C TYR A 37 -5.20 2.30 2.77
N GLN A 38 -6.29 2.36 3.51
CA GLN A 38 -7.37 1.41 3.31
C GLN A 38 -8.01 1.63 1.94
N ILE A 39 -8.25 0.54 1.24
CA ILE A 39 -8.94 0.54 -0.05
C ILE A 39 -10.35 0.01 0.18
N VAL A 40 -11.33 0.80 -0.21
CA VAL A 40 -12.74 0.40 -0.21
C VAL A 40 -13.18 0.22 -1.66
N GLU A 41 -13.59 -1.00 -2.00
CA GLU A 41 -14.13 -1.33 -3.32
C GLU A 41 -15.65 -1.37 -3.28
N GLY A 42 -16.30 -0.67 -4.22
CA GLY A 42 -17.75 -0.58 -4.27
C GLY A 42 -18.22 0.27 -5.44
N SER A 43 -19.52 0.53 -5.49
CA SER A 43 -20.11 1.48 -6.44
C SER A 43 -20.29 2.83 -5.78
N ILE A 44 -19.62 3.86 -6.31
CA ILE A 44 -19.78 5.24 -5.82
C ILE A 44 -21.07 5.82 -6.36
N THR A 45 -21.94 6.23 -5.47
CA THR A 45 -23.23 6.83 -5.81
C THR A 45 -23.19 8.33 -5.84
N LYS A 46 -22.36 8.95 -4.96
CA LYS A 46 -22.26 10.41 -4.88
C LYS A 46 -20.92 10.83 -4.27
N VAL A 47 -20.37 11.92 -4.79
CA VAL A 47 -19.22 12.61 -4.23
C VAL A 47 -19.63 14.02 -3.89
N THR A 48 -19.52 14.42 -2.62
CA THR A 48 -19.81 15.76 -2.11
C THR A 48 -18.52 16.44 -1.65
N GLU A 49 -18.59 17.67 -1.24
CA GLU A 49 -17.44 18.39 -0.65
C GLU A 49 -17.02 17.83 0.71
N THR A 50 -17.92 17.11 1.39
CA THR A 50 -17.69 16.60 2.75
C THR A 50 -17.55 15.09 2.84
N ALA A 51 -18.15 14.32 1.91
CA ALA A 51 -18.19 12.87 1.97
C ALA A 51 -18.32 12.20 0.59
N VAL A 52 -17.90 10.95 0.52
CA VAL A 52 -18.15 10.03 -0.60
C VAL A 52 -19.17 9.00 -0.14
N GLU A 53 -20.26 8.86 -0.87
CA GLU A 53 -21.29 7.85 -0.66
C GLU A 53 -21.07 6.68 -1.62
N PHE A 54 -21.12 5.47 -1.12
CA PHE A 54 -20.89 4.26 -1.89
C PHE A 54 -21.66 3.06 -1.33
N THR A 55 -21.82 2.03 -2.15
CA THR A 55 -22.41 0.74 -1.75
C THR A 55 -21.39 -0.37 -1.96
N TYR A 56 -21.30 -1.32 -1.04
CA TYR A 56 -20.52 -2.53 -1.26
C TYR A 56 -21.14 -3.44 -2.33
N PRO A 57 -20.34 -4.28 -3.00
CA PRO A 57 -20.87 -5.25 -3.95
C PRO A 57 -21.93 -6.14 -3.29
N ASN A 58 -23.07 -6.29 -3.96
CA ASN A 58 -24.23 -7.07 -3.50
C ASN A 58 -24.95 -6.53 -2.26
N GLU A 59 -24.67 -5.28 -1.84
CA GLU A 59 -25.37 -4.59 -0.77
C GLU A 59 -26.18 -3.41 -1.32
N THR A 60 -27.29 -3.11 -0.64
CA THR A 60 -28.15 -1.94 -0.96
C THR A 60 -27.97 -0.80 0.03
N VAL A 61 -27.19 -1.03 1.08
CA VAL A 61 -26.93 -0.04 2.13
C VAL A 61 -25.92 1.00 1.63
N VAL A 62 -26.28 2.27 1.70
CA VAL A 62 -25.37 3.37 1.36
C VAL A 62 -24.45 3.64 2.56
N ASN A 63 -23.16 3.54 2.32
CA ASN A 63 -22.11 3.85 3.28
C ASN A 63 -21.49 5.20 2.94
N GLN A 64 -20.90 5.87 3.93
CA GLN A 64 -20.23 7.17 3.74
C GLN A 64 -18.82 7.16 4.27
N VAL A 65 -17.90 7.78 3.51
CA VAL A 65 -16.53 8.09 3.96
C VAL A 65 -16.34 9.60 3.85
N ALA A 66 -15.95 10.22 4.96
CA ALA A 66 -15.67 11.67 4.96
C ALA A 66 -14.50 12.00 4.02
N ILE A 67 -14.63 13.09 3.24
CA ILE A 67 -13.64 13.47 2.21
C ILE A 67 -12.25 13.71 2.82
N VAL A 68 -12.18 14.16 4.08
CA VAL A 68 -10.93 14.38 4.81
C VAL A 68 -10.12 13.10 4.99
N HIS A 69 -10.77 11.94 4.94
CA HIS A 69 -10.12 10.63 5.02
C HIS A 69 -9.83 10.02 3.64
N VAL A 70 -10.29 10.64 2.55
CA VAL A 70 -10.07 10.15 1.18
C VAL A 70 -8.82 10.80 0.60
N ALA A 71 -7.89 10.00 0.11
CA ALA A 71 -6.73 10.46 -0.64
C ALA A 71 -7.06 10.61 -2.13
N ARG A 72 -7.67 9.57 -2.72
CA ARG A 72 -8.09 9.55 -4.12
C ARG A 72 -9.20 8.55 -4.37
N ILE A 73 -9.92 8.76 -5.46
CA ILE A 73 -10.93 7.84 -6.00
C ILE A 73 -10.48 7.39 -7.37
N GLU A 74 -10.50 6.09 -7.61
CA GLU A 74 -10.30 5.47 -8.93
C GLU A 74 -11.65 4.90 -9.37
N PHE A 75 -12.28 5.54 -10.36
CA PHE A 75 -13.55 5.08 -10.87
C PHE A 75 -13.39 3.88 -11.81
N ALA A 76 -14.39 3.02 -11.88
CA ALA A 76 -14.45 1.89 -12.82
C ALA A 76 -14.23 2.32 -14.28
N SER A 77 -14.58 3.55 -14.61
CA SER A 77 -14.36 4.17 -15.92
C SER A 77 -12.89 4.48 -16.22
N GLY A 78 -11.97 4.33 -15.24
CA GLY A 78 -10.56 4.71 -15.34
C GLY A 78 -10.27 6.17 -14.99
N ARG A 79 -11.29 6.98 -14.66
CA ARG A 79 -11.09 8.35 -14.15
C ARG A 79 -10.51 8.30 -12.74
N VAL A 80 -9.54 9.14 -12.45
CA VAL A 80 -8.98 9.31 -11.10
C VAL A 80 -9.29 10.72 -10.60
N GLN A 81 -9.72 10.82 -9.36
CA GLN A 81 -9.96 12.09 -8.66
C GLN A 81 -9.19 12.09 -7.35
N THR A 82 -8.27 13.04 -7.19
CA THR A 82 -7.47 13.25 -5.98
C THR A 82 -8.07 14.35 -5.12
N PHE A 83 -7.91 14.20 -3.81
CA PHE A 83 -8.35 15.18 -2.83
C PHE A 83 -7.14 15.67 -2.03
N GLU A 84 -6.86 16.98 -2.15
CA GLU A 84 -5.82 17.59 -1.34
C GLU A 84 -6.27 17.67 0.13
N ALA A 85 -5.33 17.54 1.08
CA ALA A 85 -5.64 17.76 2.48
C ALA A 85 -5.88 19.24 2.71
N THR A 86 -7.15 19.67 2.79
CA THR A 86 -7.47 20.98 3.34
C THR A 86 -7.07 20.94 4.82
N PRO A 87 -6.21 21.83 5.31
CA PRO A 87 -5.94 21.92 6.74
C PRO A 87 -7.24 22.33 7.42
N GLU A 88 -7.81 21.42 8.19
CA GLU A 88 -8.99 21.70 9.03
C GLU A 88 -8.64 22.85 9.96
N SER A 89 -9.39 23.92 9.83
CA SER A 89 -9.32 25.10 10.68
C SER A 89 -9.60 24.66 12.12
N ALA A 90 -8.55 24.55 12.93
CA ALA A 90 -8.70 24.38 14.37
C ALA A 90 -9.45 25.61 14.93
N PRO A 91 -10.38 25.44 15.90
CA PRO A 91 -11.05 26.56 16.54
C PRO A 91 -10.02 27.49 17.17
N ALA A 92 -10.12 28.76 16.85
CA ALA A 92 -9.22 29.83 17.31
C ALA A 92 -9.17 29.90 18.83
N PRO A 93 -7.99 29.83 19.46
CA PRO A 93 -7.84 30.33 20.82
C PRO A 93 -7.70 31.85 20.79
N ALA A 94 -8.35 32.47 21.76
CA ALA A 94 -8.41 33.91 21.98
C ALA A 94 -7.03 34.59 21.97
N GLN A 95 -7.01 35.78 21.39
CA GLN A 95 -5.90 36.72 21.34
C GLN A 95 -5.25 36.97 22.72
N ALA A 96 -3.94 36.80 22.75
CA ALA A 96 -3.09 37.56 23.68
C ALA A 96 -1.98 38.24 22.88
N THR A 97 -1.91 39.52 23.06
CA THR A 97 -1.14 40.54 22.38
C THR A 97 0.38 40.44 22.59
N ALA A 98 1.10 40.72 21.51
CA ALA A 98 2.33 41.49 21.38
C ALA A 98 3.63 41.05 22.11
N GLY A 99 4.62 40.83 21.28
CA GLY A 99 6.04 40.79 21.64
C GLY A 99 6.89 40.46 20.44
N VAL A 100 7.14 41.45 19.54
CA VAL A 100 8.13 41.31 18.47
C VAL A 100 9.52 41.29 19.10
N THR A 101 10.16 40.16 19.09
CA THR A 101 11.62 40.07 19.24
C THR A 101 12.12 39.10 18.18
N ALA A 102 12.95 39.60 17.28
CA ALA A 102 13.68 38.83 16.30
C ALA A 102 14.48 37.75 17.02
N ALA A 103 14.09 36.49 16.86
CA ALA A 103 14.86 35.36 17.36
C ALA A 103 15.75 34.85 16.24
N THR A 104 17.02 35.12 16.41
CA THR A 104 18.16 34.41 15.85
C THR A 104 17.87 32.90 15.80
N ALA A 105 18.14 32.27 14.65
CA ALA A 105 18.06 30.81 14.50
C ALA A 105 19.06 30.13 15.46
N GLY A 106 18.60 29.88 16.67
CA GLY A 106 19.30 29.07 17.66
C GLY A 106 18.75 27.65 17.57
N SER A 107 19.58 26.67 17.34
CA SER A 107 19.31 25.25 17.55
C SER A 107 18.64 25.05 18.92
N GLN A 108 17.32 24.90 18.93
CA GLN A 108 16.64 24.43 20.13
C GLN A 108 16.97 22.93 20.26
N THR A 109 17.96 22.63 21.09
CA THR A 109 18.20 21.26 21.56
C THR A 109 16.93 20.84 22.31
N ALA A 110 16.10 20.03 21.66
CA ALA A 110 14.91 19.48 22.28
C ALA A 110 15.35 18.68 23.51
N THR A 111 14.67 18.86 24.64
CA THR A 111 14.93 18.07 25.83
C THR A 111 14.65 16.60 25.51
N ILE A 112 15.68 15.75 25.59
CA ILE A 112 15.54 14.31 25.28
C ILE A 112 14.61 13.68 26.31
N GLN A 113 13.50 13.13 25.82
CA GLN A 113 12.54 12.39 26.63
C GLN A 113 13.02 10.96 26.82
N GLN A 114 13.17 10.56 28.10
CA GLN A 114 13.60 9.21 28.44
C GLN A 114 12.47 8.20 28.24
N ASN A 115 12.84 6.99 27.81
CA ASN A 115 11.91 5.90 27.48
C ASN A 115 10.89 6.27 26.40
N MET A 116 11.31 7.08 25.43
CA MET A 116 10.51 7.37 24.25
C MET A 116 11.21 6.86 22.98
N ILE A 117 10.48 6.10 22.18
CA ILE A 117 10.97 5.57 20.91
C ILE A 117 10.30 6.26 19.73
N ALA A 118 11.09 6.78 18.81
CA ALA A 118 10.61 7.29 17.53
C ALA A 118 10.80 6.24 16.42
N ILE A 119 9.82 6.10 15.55
CA ILE A 119 9.87 5.21 14.38
C ILE A 119 10.14 6.09 13.16
N LEU A 120 11.31 5.91 12.56
CA LEU A 120 11.70 6.67 11.38
C LEU A 120 10.87 6.31 10.15
N PRO A 121 10.77 7.20 9.14
CA PRO A 121 10.31 6.82 7.81
C PRO A 121 11.06 5.59 7.32
N VAL A 122 10.34 4.64 6.72
CA VAL A 122 10.93 3.36 6.27
C VAL A 122 11.28 3.47 4.77
N PRO A 123 12.55 3.63 4.39
CA PRO A 123 12.93 3.61 2.99
C PRO A 123 12.44 2.32 2.31
N PHE A 124 11.72 2.49 1.19
CA PHE A 124 11.18 1.38 0.41
C PHE A 124 11.74 1.44 -0.99
N ILE A 125 12.76 0.62 -1.27
CA ILE A 125 13.68 0.81 -2.41
C ILE A 125 13.60 -0.39 -3.34
N GLU A 126 13.33 -0.12 -4.63
CA GLU A 126 13.52 -1.10 -5.70
C GLU A 126 15.01 -1.15 -6.08
N THR A 127 15.63 -2.32 -5.89
CA THR A 127 17.09 -2.46 -6.00
C THR A 127 17.60 -2.31 -7.44
N ASP A 128 16.79 -2.69 -8.44
CA ASP A 128 17.23 -2.75 -9.84
C ASP A 128 17.40 -1.34 -10.45
N ASN A 129 16.58 -0.39 -10.03
CA ASN A 129 16.61 0.99 -10.55
C ASN A 129 16.87 2.04 -9.45
N MET A 130 17.08 1.62 -8.20
CA MET A 130 17.25 2.46 -7.02
C MET A 130 16.08 3.43 -6.78
N ALA A 131 14.90 3.10 -7.33
CA ALA A 131 13.70 3.91 -7.14
C ALA A 131 13.15 3.69 -5.73
N SER A 132 12.80 4.77 -5.06
CA SER A 132 12.15 4.73 -3.76
C SER A 132 10.72 5.25 -3.84
N SER A 133 9.80 4.59 -3.15
CA SER A 133 8.39 4.97 -3.10
C SER A 133 8.05 5.65 -1.79
N GLU A 134 7.62 6.92 -1.86
CA GLU A 134 7.17 7.66 -0.69
C GLU A 134 5.91 7.05 -0.08
N GLU A 135 4.98 6.60 -0.93
CA GLU A 135 3.73 5.98 -0.48
C GLU A 135 4.02 4.69 0.29
N MET A 136 4.88 3.83 -0.26
CA MET A 136 5.26 2.58 0.41
C MET A 136 6.08 2.84 1.68
N SER A 137 6.93 3.88 1.68
CA SER A 137 7.67 4.29 2.88
C SER A 137 6.73 4.70 4.01
N LYS A 138 5.74 5.53 3.72
CA LYS A 138 4.70 5.93 4.69
C LYS A 138 3.85 4.75 5.14
N PHE A 139 3.47 3.88 4.21
CA PHE A 139 2.72 2.67 4.53
C PHE A 139 3.51 1.76 5.48
N ALA A 140 4.76 1.48 5.17
CA ALA A 140 5.62 0.65 6.00
C ALA A 140 5.86 1.25 7.39
N GLN A 141 6.08 2.57 7.49
CA GLN A 141 6.20 3.26 8.77
C GLN A 141 4.93 3.14 9.61
N ASN A 142 3.75 3.34 9.00
CA ASN A 142 2.46 3.20 9.69
C ASN A 142 2.20 1.75 10.12
N ASP A 143 2.55 0.76 9.29
CA ASP A 143 2.40 -0.65 9.63
C ASP A 143 3.24 -1.03 10.85
N VAL A 144 4.51 -0.60 10.89
CA VAL A 144 5.40 -0.78 12.05
C VAL A 144 4.81 -0.12 13.29
N TYR A 145 4.40 1.15 13.17
CA TYR A 145 3.80 1.91 14.27
C TYR A 145 2.58 1.20 14.85
N ASN A 146 1.63 0.82 14.01
CA ASN A 146 0.40 0.15 14.43
C ASN A 146 0.68 -1.20 15.11
N LYS A 147 1.65 -1.98 14.60
CA LYS A 147 2.05 -3.25 15.20
C LYS A 147 2.65 -3.07 16.60
N ILE A 148 3.40 -1.98 16.83
CA ILE A 148 3.98 -1.68 18.14
C ILE A 148 2.91 -1.15 19.10
N ILE A 149 2.07 -0.22 18.65
CA ILE A 149 0.96 0.32 19.46
C ILE A 149 -0.01 -0.77 19.90
N ALA A 150 -0.33 -1.72 19.01
CA ALA A 150 -1.19 -2.86 19.34
C ALA A 150 -0.64 -3.72 20.49
N LYS A 151 0.66 -3.60 20.80
CA LYS A 151 1.35 -4.31 21.87
C LYS A 151 1.98 -3.35 22.89
N SER A 152 1.45 -2.15 23.04
CA SER A 152 2.02 -1.11 23.88
C SER A 152 2.21 -1.53 25.36
N ALA A 153 1.33 -2.38 25.88
CA ALA A 153 1.50 -2.94 27.22
C ALA A 153 2.79 -3.76 27.39
N ASN A 154 3.30 -4.35 26.33
CA ASN A 154 4.47 -5.22 26.35
C ASN A 154 5.79 -4.46 26.16
N ILE A 155 5.75 -3.18 25.86
CA ILE A 155 6.94 -2.34 25.70
C ILE A 155 7.21 -1.41 26.87
N PHE A 156 6.34 -1.42 27.90
CA PHE A 156 6.53 -0.61 29.09
C PHE A 156 7.92 -0.85 29.72
N PRO A 157 8.69 0.17 30.11
CA PRO A 157 8.30 1.59 30.25
C PRO A 157 8.45 2.45 28.97
N LEU A 158 8.77 1.88 27.82
CA LEU A 158 8.86 2.63 26.57
C LEU A 158 7.49 3.17 26.15
N THR A 159 7.49 4.41 25.65
CA THR A 159 6.35 5.04 24.97
C THR A 159 6.73 5.32 23.52
N VAL A 160 5.77 5.25 22.62
CA VAL A 160 6.02 5.49 21.18
C VAL A 160 5.69 6.94 20.87
N GLN A 161 6.63 7.67 20.29
CA GLN A 161 6.37 9.01 19.78
C GLN A 161 5.35 8.94 18.65
N ASP A 162 4.38 9.85 18.67
CA ASP A 162 3.39 9.93 17.60
C ASP A 162 4.06 10.15 16.24
N ILE A 163 3.61 9.38 15.24
CA ILE A 163 4.24 9.36 13.91
C ILE A 163 4.16 10.71 13.19
N ARG A 164 3.10 11.49 13.42
CA ARG A 164 2.93 12.82 12.83
C ARG A 164 3.93 13.78 13.45
N THR A 165 4.15 13.67 14.76
CA THR A 165 5.17 14.44 15.48
C THR A 165 6.55 14.12 14.93
N THR A 166 6.91 12.83 14.86
CA THR A 166 8.18 12.37 14.27
C THR A 166 8.37 12.94 12.87
N ASN A 167 7.41 12.75 11.96
CA ASN A 167 7.51 13.21 10.57
C ASN A 167 7.51 14.73 10.44
N SER A 168 6.84 15.47 11.35
CA SER A 168 6.85 16.92 11.37
C SER A 168 8.22 17.47 11.77
N LEU A 169 8.84 16.89 12.80
CA LEU A 169 10.17 17.28 13.29
C LEU A 169 11.24 17.00 12.22
N LEU A 170 11.22 15.81 11.62
CA LEU A 170 12.14 15.43 10.53
C LEU A 170 12.00 16.39 9.34
N ARG A 171 10.78 16.68 8.90
CA ARG A 171 10.53 17.59 7.79
C ARG A 171 11.03 19.01 8.06
N LYS A 172 10.88 19.52 9.30
CA LYS A 172 11.44 20.82 9.71
C LYS A 172 12.96 20.86 9.62
N ALA A 173 13.62 19.71 9.81
CA ALA A 173 15.05 19.54 9.66
C ALA A 173 15.49 19.21 8.23
N GLY A 174 14.56 19.15 7.26
CA GLY A 174 14.87 18.79 5.87
C GLY A 174 15.11 17.29 5.64
N ILE A 175 14.69 16.46 6.59
CA ILE A 175 14.88 15.00 6.54
C ILE A 175 13.59 14.33 6.07
N ASP A 176 13.71 13.43 5.11
CA ASP A 176 12.62 12.62 4.56
C ASP A 176 13.04 11.14 4.42
N TYR A 177 12.20 10.34 3.80
CA TYR A 177 12.45 8.91 3.58
C TYR A 177 13.63 8.60 2.64
N LYS A 178 14.16 9.59 1.89
CA LYS A 178 15.27 9.40 0.95
C LYS A 178 16.63 9.62 1.63
N ASN A 179 16.69 10.58 2.56
CA ASN A 179 17.93 11.00 3.20
C ASN A 179 18.04 10.64 4.68
N VAL A 180 17.00 10.04 5.26
CA VAL A 180 17.00 9.63 6.67
C VAL A 180 18.12 8.62 7.01
N GLU A 181 18.53 7.79 6.06
CA GLU A 181 19.62 6.83 6.24
C GLU A 181 21.01 7.51 6.29
N ASP A 182 21.14 8.69 5.67
CA ASP A 182 22.39 9.44 5.61
C ASP A 182 22.56 10.36 6.83
N THR A 183 21.51 10.52 7.65
CA THR A 183 21.53 11.39 8.82
C THR A 183 22.12 10.63 10.02
N PRO A 184 23.12 11.19 10.73
CA PRO A 184 23.68 10.59 11.95
C PRO A 184 22.59 10.34 13.01
N ILE A 185 22.70 9.23 13.73
CA ILE A 185 21.71 8.85 14.74
C ILE A 185 21.65 9.87 15.90
N GLU A 186 22.78 10.46 16.28
CA GLU A 186 22.84 11.52 17.29
C GLU A 186 22.04 12.76 16.90
N ASP A 187 22.10 13.15 15.62
CA ASP A 187 21.33 14.27 15.09
C ASP A 187 19.83 13.94 15.08
N LEU A 188 19.47 12.73 14.69
CA LEU A 188 18.10 12.26 14.74
C LEU A 188 17.54 12.24 16.18
N ILE A 189 18.32 11.79 17.16
CA ILE A 189 17.97 11.83 18.59
C ILE A 189 17.73 13.28 19.05
N ALA A 190 18.62 14.21 18.69
CA ALA A 190 18.51 15.61 19.05
C ALA A 190 17.29 16.29 18.40
N ILE A 191 17.04 16.01 17.11
CA ILE A 191 15.90 16.56 16.37
C ILE A 191 14.56 16.03 16.92
N LEU A 192 14.48 14.73 17.18
CA LEU A 192 13.25 14.07 17.61
C LEU A 192 13.00 14.21 19.12
N GLY A 193 14.03 14.54 19.90
CA GLY A 193 13.92 14.66 21.36
C GLY A 193 13.62 13.32 22.06
N VAL A 194 14.12 12.20 21.54
CA VAL A 194 13.86 10.84 22.04
C VAL A 194 15.18 10.14 22.39
N ASP A 195 15.14 9.17 23.30
CA ASP A 195 16.31 8.37 23.65
C ASP A 195 16.42 7.05 22.89
N HIS A 196 15.32 6.64 22.20
CA HIS A 196 15.32 5.45 21.36
C HIS A 196 14.88 5.78 19.93
N ILE A 197 15.53 5.15 18.96
CA ILE A 197 15.17 5.23 17.54
C ILE A 197 15.00 3.84 16.98
N MET A 198 13.91 3.63 16.28
CA MET A 198 13.69 2.46 15.43
C MET A 198 13.86 2.87 13.96
N ALA A 199 14.85 2.28 13.30
CA ALA A 199 15.14 2.44 11.89
C ALA A 199 14.86 1.13 11.17
N ALA A 200 14.00 1.16 10.17
CA ALA A 200 13.71 0.02 9.33
C ALA A 200 13.92 0.39 7.86
N LYS A 201 14.19 -0.61 7.04
CA LYS A 201 14.36 -0.47 5.59
C LYS A 201 13.80 -1.69 4.89
N VAL A 202 13.15 -1.48 3.76
CA VAL A 202 12.70 -2.55 2.86
C VAL A 202 13.33 -2.31 1.50
N SER A 203 14.08 -3.28 1.02
CA SER A 203 14.54 -3.32 -0.37
C SER A 203 13.93 -4.51 -1.10
N TYR A 204 13.67 -4.37 -2.39
CA TYR A 204 13.11 -5.45 -3.20
C TYR A 204 13.61 -5.41 -4.63
N THR A 205 13.60 -6.60 -5.24
CA THR A 205 13.78 -6.80 -6.69
C THR A 205 12.50 -7.41 -7.23
N MET A 206 11.99 -6.87 -8.34
CA MET A 206 10.83 -7.41 -9.03
C MET A 206 11.28 -8.18 -10.26
N LYS A 207 10.81 -9.43 -10.41
CA LYS A 207 11.00 -10.22 -11.63
C LYS A 207 9.66 -10.54 -12.24
N GLU A 208 9.55 -10.31 -13.55
CA GLU A 208 8.38 -10.68 -14.33
C GLU A 208 8.66 -11.97 -15.08
N ASN A 209 7.76 -12.93 -14.96
CA ASN A 209 7.78 -14.13 -15.78
C ASN A 209 6.56 -14.11 -16.69
N GLN A 210 6.81 -13.98 -17.99
CA GLN A 210 5.77 -13.93 -19.00
C GLN A 210 5.61 -15.31 -19.62
N SER A 211 4.42 -15.87 -19.52
CA SER A 211 4.04 -17.13 -20.13
C SER A 211 3.04 -16.84 -21.27
N THR A 212 3.42 -17.21 -22.48
CA THR A 212 2.57 -17.05 -23.66
C THR A 212 2.09 -18.42 -24.12
N SER A 213 0.77 -18.62 -24.14
CA SER A 213 0.14 -19.82 -24.70
C SER A 213 -0.60 -19.46 -25.96
N THR A 214 -0.21 -20.08 -27.07
CA THR A 214 -0.89 -19.89 -28.34
C THR A 214 -1.66 -21.17 -28.68
N TYR A 215 -2.98 -21.06 -28.77
CA TYR A 215 -3.85 -22.12 -29.23
C TYR A 215 -4.27 -21.80 -30.68
N GLY A 216 -3.89 -22.67 -31.63
CA GLY A 216 -4.27 -22.56 -33.00
C GLY A 216 -5.11 -23.78 -33.44
N SER A 217 -6.21 -23.55 -34.12
CA SER A 217 -6.96 -24.59 -34.82
C SER A 217 -6.97 -24.26 -36.33
N GLY A 218 -6.44 -25.18 -37.13
CA GLY A 218 -6.42 -25.04 -38.57
C GLY A 218 -7.05 -26.25 -39.25
N GLN A 219 -7.89 -26.03 -40.25
CA GLN A 219 -8.36 -27.06 -41.14
C GLN A 219 -7.77 -26.85 -42.52
N THR A 220 -7.14 -27.89 -43.06
CA THR A 220 -6.62 -27.91 -44.44
C THR A 220 -7.53 -28.76 -45.27
N LYS A 221 -8.17 -28.16 -46.27
CA LYS A 221 -8.94 -28.90 -47.32
C LYS A 221 -8.12 -28.99 -48.59
N TYR A 222 -7.96 -30.21 -49.08
CA TYR A 222 -7.34 -30.49 -50.38
C TYR A 222 -8.47 -30.67 -51.39
N ASP A 223 -8.49 -29.86 -52.41
CA ASP A 223 -9.41 -29.99 -53.52
C ASP A 223 -8.69 -29.60 -54.81
N ASN A 224 -8.64 -30.56 -55.76
CA ASN A 224 -8.15 -30.41 -57.14
C ASN A 224 -6.97 -29.43 -57.32
N ASN A 225 -5.79 -29.78 -56.78
CA ASN A 225 -4.54 -29.02 -56.90
C ASN A 225 -4.52 -27.62 -56.19
N LYS A 226 -5.47 -27.33 -55.33
CA LYS A 226 -5.45 -26.11 -54.51
C LYS A 226 -5.63 -26.44 -53.03
N THR A 227 -4.66 -26.04 -52.25
CA THR A 227 -4.73 -26.15 -50.78
C THR A 227 -5.31 -24.84 -50.21
N LYS A 228 -6.47 -24.92 -49.53
CA LYS A 228 -7.02 -23.81 -48.77
C LYS A 228 -6.93 -24.17 -47.31
N GLY A 229 -6.16 -23.39 -46.56
CA GLY A 229 -6.08 -23.45 -45.10
C GLY A 229 -6.80 -22.26 -44.51
N SER A 230 -7.69 -22.51 -43.58
CA SER A 230 -8.22 -21.46 -42.67
C SER A 230 -7.88 -21.88 -41.24
N GLY A 231 -7.27 -20.98 -40.49
CA GLY A 231 -6.94 -21.19 -39.09
C GLY A 231 -7.11 -19.89 -38.34
N TYR A 232 -7.51 -19.99 -37.09
CA TYR A 232 -7.40 -18.88 -36.17
C TYR A 232 -6.45 -19.29 -35.05
N SER A 233 -5.67 -18.32 -34.55
CA SER A 233 -4.83 -18.50 -33.36
C SER A 233 -5.22 -17.47 -32.31
N THR A 234 -5.38 -17.93 -31.10
CA THR A 234 -5.57 -17.07 -29.93
C THR A 234 -4.33 -17.16 -29.05
N THR A 235 -3.71 -16.02 -28.80
CA THR A 235 -2.53 -15.93 -27.96
C THR A 235 -2.94 -15.32 -26.62
N ASN A 236 -2.79 -16.07 -25.56
CA ASN A 236 -2.96 -15.59 -24.20
C ASN A 236 -1.59 -15.39 -23.56
N THR A 237 -1.33 -14.19 -23.12
CA THR A 237 -0.12 -13.84 -22.38
C THR A 237 -0.48 -13.64 -20.92
N ASN A 238 0.13 -14.41 -20.03
CA ASN A 238 -0.02 -14.28 -18.59
C ASN A 238 1.33 -13.81 -18.00
N THR A 239 1.32 -12.68 -17.28
CA THR A 239 2.50 -12.12 -16.65
C THR A 239 2.39 -12.34 -15.14
N LEU A 240 3.32 -13.09 -14.58
CA LEU A 240 3.45 -13.30 -13.14
C LEU A 240 4.59 -12.44 -12.62
N LYS A 241 4.31 -11.67 -11.56
CA LYS A 241 5.31 -10.82 -10.88
C LYS A 241 5.74 -11.49 -9.58
N TYR A 242 7.05 -11.59 -9.40
CA TYR A 242 7.70 -12.11 -8.22
C TYR A 242 8.47 -11.00 -7.52
N TYR A 243 8.26 -10.83 -6.21
CA TYR A 243 8.89 -9.80 -5.40
C TYR A 243 9.83 -10.44 -4.38
N TYR A 244 11.12 -10.15 -4.50
CA TYR A 244 12.15 -10.64 -3.59
C TYR A 244 12.53 -9.53 -2.62
N TYR A 245 12.00 -9.58 -1.41
CA TYR A 245 12.25 -8.58 -0.39
C TYR A 245 13.44 -8.91 0.51
N HIS A 246 14.07 -7.86 1.01
CA HIS A 246 15.03 -7.90 2.10
C HIS A 246 14.65 -6.79 3.09
N VAL A 247 14.26 -7.20 4.29
CA VAL A 247 13.77 -6.32 5.35
C VAL A 247 14.84 -6.19 6.43
N TYR A 248 15.14 -4.97 6.83
CA TYR A 248 16.12 -4.64 7.86
C TYR A 248 15.42 -3.91 9.01
N LEU A 249 15.88 -4.14 10.24
CA LEU A 249 15.39 -3.49 11.43
C LEU A 249 16.52 -3.27 12.42
N ASP A 250 16.78 -2.01 12.72
CA ASP A 250 17.76 -1.56 13.70
C ASP A 250 17.05 -0.78 14.81
N ILE A 251 17.56 -0.93 16.04
CA ILE A 251 17.11 -0.13 17.19
C ILE A 251 18.34 0.48 17.86
N TYR A 252 18.24 1.76 18.14
CA TYR A 252 19.26 2.54 18.81
C TYR A 252 18.75 3.05 20.13
N LYS A 253 19.64 3.12 21.13
CA LYS A 253 19.41 3.77 22.42
C LYS A 253 20.62 4.66 22.71
N ASN A 254 20.37 5.96 22.95
CA ASN A 254 21.42 6.93 23.24
C ASN A 254 22.63 6.80 22.28
N ASN A 255 22.37 6.83 20.96
CA ASN A 255 23.37 6.67 19.89
C ASN A 255 24.05 5.29 19.78
N THR A 256 23.67 4.32 20.62
CA THR A 256 24.21 2.96 20.57
C THR A 256 23.21 2.02 19.89
N LYS A 257 23.66 1.29 18.87
CA LYS A 257 22.83 0.26 18.22
C LYS A 257 22.69 -0.93 19.15
N ILE A 258 21.49 -1.16 19.68
CA ILE A 258 21.17 -2.25 20.62
C ILE A 258 20.56 -3.47 19.96
N TYR A 259 20.07 -3.31 18.71
CA TYR A 259 19.48 -4.39 17.93
C TYR A 259 19.72 -4.15 16.45
N SER A 260 20.08 -5.21 15.73
CA SER A 260 20.24 -5.18 14.28
C SER A 260 19.92 -6.56 13.71
N GLN A 261 18.87 -6.66 12.95
CA GLN A 261 18.46 -7.90 12.30
C GLN A 261 17.91 -7.63 10.90
N ASN A 262 18.01 -8.64 10.06
CA ASN A 262 17.41 -8.61 8.74
C ASN A 262 16.72 -9.94 8.42
N ARG A 263 15.79 -9.91 7.50
CA ARG A 263 15.04 -11.08 7.07
C ARG A 263 14.63 -11.00 5.60
N LYS A 264 14.78 -12.13 4.92
CA LYS A 264 14.20 -12.38 3.60
C LYS A 264 12.94 -13.21 3.77
N PRO A 265 11.78 -12.81 3.25
CA PRO A 265 10.59 -13.64 3.23
C PRO A 265 10.83 -14.96 2.47
N ALA A 266 10.14 -16.01 2.87
CA ALA A 266 10.24 -17.31 2.21
C ALA A 266 9.54 -17.34 0.84
N PHE A 267 8.53 -16.47 0.65
CA PHE A 267 7.72 -16.41 -0.57
C PHE A 267 7.94 -15.10 -1.31
N ALA A 268 8.07 -15.17 -2.64
CA ALA A 268 8.29 -14.02 -3.51
C ALA A 268 6.95 -13.38 -3.96
N VAL A 269 6.06 -13.05 -3.01
CA VAL A 269 4.76 -12.42 -3.24
C VAL A 269 4.76 -10.97 -2.78
N GLN A 270 3.85 -10.16 -3.31
CA GLN A 270 3.86 -8.71 -3.21
C GLN A 270 3.95 -8.17 -1.76
N ASP A 271 3.28 -8.78 -0.79
CA ASP A 271 3.19 -8.23 0.57
C ASP A 271 4.00 -9.06 1.61
N SER A 272 4.86 -9.97 1.14
CA SER A 272 5.62 -10.87 2.04
C SER A 272 6.59 -10.13 2.97
N TRP A 273 6.96 -8.89 2.67
CA TRP A 273 7.75 -8.04 3.55
C TRP A 273 7.05 -7.73 4.87
N VAL A 274 5.71 -7.66 4.89
CA VAL A 274 4.89 -7.38 6.09
C VAL A 274 5.09 -8.47 7.15
N ASP A 275 5.10 -9.74 6.73
CA ASP A 275 5.34 -10.88 7.63
C ASP A 275 6.79 -10.91 8.12
N ALA A 276 7.74 -10.57 7.24
CA ALA A 276 9.14 -10.47 7.61
C ALA A 276 9.37 -9.37 8.65
N MET A 277 8.75 -8.19 8.46
CA MET A 277 8.78 -7.09 9.42
C MET A 277 8.14 -7.47 10.75
N ALA A 278 6.96 -8.09 10.72
CA ALA A 278 6.28 -8.56 11.93
C ALA A 278 7.12 -9.57 12.72
N HIS A 279 7.83 -10.46 12.03
CA HIS A 279 8.75 -11.40 12.66
C HIS A 279 9.95 -10.70 13.30
N LEU A 280 10.56 -9.73 12.62
CA LEU A 280 11.67 -8.95 13.17
C LEU A 280 11.22 -8.17 14.41
N LEU A 281 10.08 -7.49 14.33
CA LEU A 281 9.52 -6.74 15.46
C LEU A 281 9.28 -7.62 16.68
N LYS A 282 8.72 -8.82 16.49
CA LYS A 282 8.45 -9.75 17.60
C LYS A 282 9.71 -10.16 18.37
N ASN A 283 10.87 -10.15 17.71
CA ASN A 283 12.14 -10.56 18.29
C ASN A 283 12.99 -9.39 18.81
N THR A 284 12.45 -8.17 18.79
CA THR A 284 13.16 -6.99 19.30
C THR A 284 13.27 -6.98 20.82
N PRO A 285 14.32 -6.37 21.39
CA PRO A 285 14.49 -6.25 22.84
C PRO A 285 13.56 -5.24 23.49
N ILE A 286 12.74 -4.51 22.73
CA ILE A 286 11.77 -3.56 23.28
C ILE A 286 10.57 -4.24 23.94
N TYR A 287 10.30 -5.51 23.58
CA TYR A 287 9.22 -6.26 24.23
C TYR A 287 9.70 -6.94 25.50
N THR A 288 9.02 -6.67 26.61
CA THR A 288 9.19 -7.44 27.84
C THR A 288 8.65 -8.84 27.65
N LYS A 289 9.45 -9.83 28.01
CA LYS A 289 9.07 -11.26 27.96
C LYS A 289 8.21 -11.62 29.16
#